data_f3698f38248aaf1cb658d7fb7800e1db
#
_entry.id   f3698f38248aaf1cb658d7fb7800e1db
#
_cell.length_a   1.000
_cell.length_b   1.000
_cell.length_c   1.000
_cell.angle_alpha   90.00
_cell.angle_beta   90.00
_cell.angle_gamma   90.00
#
_symmetry.space_group_name_H-M   'P 1'
#
loop_
_entity.id
_entity.type
_entity.pdbx_description
1 polymer ?
#
loop_
_entity_poly.entity_id
_entity_poly.type
_entity_poly.pdbx_seq_one_letter_code
_entity_poly.pdbx_strand_id
1 'polypeptide(L)'
;VKAAFSPDETDEAFRKVSGARKQEALLLAYIELSGMMRGKPAEVSRDDLLARADVLPAILSAVIKKGVLEAYAKEVNRFAFTGEPTGNLPRLTDAQQEALDAIHKTWHTHDVTLLHGVTSSGKTEIYIHLINFVLQRGDQALMLVPEIALTTQLTRRLQKVFGSRVVIYHSKFSDSERVDIWRRLLTSTDPLVVIGARSAVFLPFAHLGLVIVDEEHESSYKQYDPAPRYNGRDVAVVLAKMHGAKTLLGSATPSIESYYKAKNDKFGLVKLSTRFGNATLPQIRVIDMNAARQAKAVKGAFAAETIGLARDALEKGSQIILFQNRRGYAPLARCRQCAWVPRCANCDVALTYHNSCLLYTSDAADDLTRV
;
A
#
# COMPACT_ATOMS: atom_id res chain seq x y z
N VAL A 1 4.10 -30.97 -0.03
CA VAL A 1 4.48 -32.41 -0.06
C VAL A 1 4.14 -33.00 1.29
N LYS A 2 3.50 -34.16 1.29
CA LYS A 2 3.22 -34.97 2.49
C LYS A 2 3.66 -36.42 2.28
N ALA A 3 3.82 -37.16 3.36
CA ALA A 3 4.03 -38.61 3.28
C ALA A 3 2.80 -39.33 2.80
N ALA A 4 3.00 -40.39 2.00
CA ALA A 4 1.97 -41.35 1.63
C ALA A 4 2.00 -42.59 2.55
N PHE A 5 2.72 -42.52 3.67
CA PHE A 5 2.92 -43.59 4.64
C PHE A 5 2.81 -43.08 6.08
N SER A 6 2.50 -43.94 7.01
CA SER A 6 2.47 -43.64 8.45
C SER A 6 3.88 -43.67 9.06
N PRO A 7 4.10 -43.11 10.25
CA PRO A 7 5.40 -43.17 10.93
C PRO A 7 5.90 -44.62 11.15
N ASP A 8 4.98 -45.58 11.35
CA ASP A 8 5.31 -47.01 11.57
C ASP A 8 5.75 -47.73 10.29
N GLU A 9 5.44 -47.16 9.11
CA GLU A 9 5.77 -47.69 7.79
C GLU A 9 7.06 -47.08 7.19
N THR A 10 7.82 -46.31 7.99
CA THR A 10 9.02 -45.60 7.53
C THR A 10 10.07 -46.54 6.92
N ASP A 11 10.26 -47.74 7.49
CA ASP A 11 11.20 -48.74 6.97
C ASP A 11 10.80 -49.25 5.59
N GLU A 12 9.50 -49.42 5.34
CA GLU A 12 9.00 -49.80 4.02
C GLU A 12 9.20 -48.68 3.00
N ALA A 13 8.96 -47.46 3.40
CA ALA A 13 9.23 -46.27 2.55
C ALA A 13 10.71 -46.21 2.14
N PHE A 14 11.65 -46.46 3.07
CA PHE A 14 13.06 -46.53 2.77
C PHE A 14 13.39 -47.68 1.82
N ARG A 15 12.80 -48.87 1.97
CA ARG A 15 12.99 -49.98 1.03
C ARG A 15 12.59 -49.62 -0.39
N LYS A 16 11.49 -48.87 -0.59
CA LYS A 16 11.03 -48.42 -1.92
C LYS A 16 12.02 -47.47 -2.63
N VAL A 17 12.81 -46.72 -1.88
CA VAL A 17 13.84 -45.80 -2.44
C VAL A 17 15.25 -46.33 -2.33
N SER A 18 15.46 -47.50 -1.72
CA SER A 18 16.75 -48.13 -1.50
C SER A 18 17.52 -48.31 -2.81
N GLY A 19 18.86 -48.08 -2.77
CA GLY A 19 19.76 -48.13 -3.92
C GLY A 19 19.79 -46.86 -4.74
N ALA A 20 19.01 -45.83 -4.41
CA ALA A 20 18.99 -44.53 -5.08
C ALA A 20 19.37 -43.41 -4.11
N ARG A 21 20.65 -43.16 -3.87
CA ARG A 21 21.18 -42.21 -2.87
C ARG A 21 20.49 -40.86 -2.83
N LYS A 22 20.14 -40.28 -3.98
CA LYS A 22 19.43 -38.98 -4.06
C LYS A 22 17.95 -39.09 -3.62
N GLN A 23 17.30 -40.22 -3.83
CA GLN A 23 15.92 -40.47 -3.35
C GLN A 23 15.90 -40.72 -1.84
N GLU A 24 16.89 -41.44 -1.32
CA GLU A 24 17.09 -41.64 0.11
C GLU A 24 17.35 -40.31 0.83
N ALA A 25 18.23 -39.45 0.28
CA ALA A 25 18.51 -38.13 0.82
C ALA A 25 17.25 -37.24 0.84
N LEU A 26 16.42 -37.31 -0.21
CA LEU A 26 15.14 -36.59 -0.25
C LEU A 26 14.16 -37.07 0.83
N LEU A 27 14.07 -38.39 1.05
CA LEU A 27 13.19 -38.94 2.09
C LEU A 27 13.67 -38.56 3.49
N LEU A 28 14.99 -38.60 3.74
CA LEU A 28 15.58 -38.16 5.01
C LEU A 28 15.30 -36.67 5.28
N ALA A 29 15.51 -35.81 4.28
CA ALA A 29 15.21 -34.39 4.36
C ALA A 29 13.71 -34.13 4.66
N TYR A 30 12.82 -34.94 4.06
CA TYR A 30 11.38 -34.85 4.34
C TYR A 30 11.07 -35.22 5.80
N ILE A 31 11.61 -36.32 6.31
CA ILE A 31 11.38 -36.77 7.69
C ILE A 31 11.87 -35.73 8.70
N GLU A 32 13.04 -35.14 8.42
CA GLU A 32 13.63 -34.07 9.25
C GLU A 32 12.74 -32.81 9.28
N LEU A 33 12.39 -32.31 8.09
CA LEU A 33 11.60 -31.06 7.93
C LEU A 33 10.15 -31.21 8.41
N SER A 34 9.53 -32.37 8.17
CA SER A 34 8.16 -32.64 8.58
C SER A 34 8.01 -32.88 10.08
N GLY A 35 9.13 -33.15 10.80
CA GLY A 35 9.07 -33.54 12.19
C GLY A 35 8.33 -34.88 12.45
N MET A 36 8.27 -35.76 11.44
CA MET A 36 7.50 -37.02 11.48
C MET A 36 7.83 -37.87 12.71
N MET A 37 9.09 -37.90 13.14
CA MET A 37 9.53 -38.62 14.32
C MET A 37 9.08 -37.98 15.65
N ARG A 38 8.47 -36.77 15.62
CA ARG A 38 8.00 -36.05 16.81
C ARG A 38 6.47 -36.13 17.02
N GLY A 39 5.79 -36.95 16.23
CA GLY A 39 4.40 -37.36 16.48
C GLY A 39 3.34 -36.86 15.50
N LYS A 40 3.40 -35.63 14.98
CA LYS A 40 2.48 -35.15 13.94
C LYS A 40 3.27 -34.65 12.75
N PRO A 41 3.32 -35.40 11.63
CA PRO A 41 4.07 -34.96 10.46
C PRO A 41 3.41 -33.70 9.87
N ALA A 42 4.21 -32.63 9.77
CA ALA A 42 3.82 -31.42 9.08
C ALA A 42 4.04 -31.57 7.58
N GLU A 43 3.26 -30.84 6.81
CA GLU A 43 3.46 -30.72 5.37
C GLU A 43 4.72 -29.87 5.10
N VAL A 44 5.51 -30.26 4.10
CA VAL A 44 6.75 -29.58 3.73
C VAL A 44 6.58 -28.89 2.38
N SER A 45 7.05 -27.66 2.26
CA SER A 45 7.11 -26.96 0.96
C SER A 45 7.98 -27.74 -0.02
N ARG A 46 7.59 -27.78 -1.29
CA ARG A 46 8.38 -28.41 -2.35
C ARG A 46 9.78 -27.78 -2.45
N ASP A 47 9.84 -26.46 -2.40
CA ASP A 47 11.09 -25.73 -2.62
C ASP A 47 12.04 -25.91 -1.44
N ASP A 48 11.52 -25.89 -0.20
CA ASP A 48 12.31 -26.15 1.00
C ASP A 48 12.85 -27.58 1.02
N LEU A 49 12.03 -28.54 0.59
CA LEU A 49 12.43 -29.95 0.52
C LEU A 49 13.55 -30.17 -0.51
N LEU A 50 13.42 -29.60 -1.71
CA LEU A 50 14.43 -29.69 -2.76
C LEU A 50 15.74 -29.01 -2.37
N ALA A 51 15.64 -27.81 -1.76
CA ALA A 51 16.79 -27.07 -1.25
C ALA A 51 17.53 -27.83 -0.12
N ARG A 52 16.78 -28.41 0.83
CA ARG A 52 17.36 -29.15 1.95
C ARG A 52 18.04 -30.44 1.54
N ALA A 53 17.46 -31.15 0.55
CA ALA A 53 17.98 -32.41 0.04
C ALA A 53 19.05 -32.22 -1.05
N ASP A 54 19.25 -31.01 -1.55
CA ASP A 54 20.14 -30.66 -2.67
C ASP A 54 19.92 -31.56 -3.91
N VAL A 55 18.65 -31.66 -4.34
CA VAL A 55 18.26 -32.54 -5.45
C VAL A 55 17.40 -31.81 -6.48
N LEU A 56 17.44 -32.29 -7.71
CA LEU A 56 16.63 -31.78 -8.81
C LEU A 56 15.14 -32.21 -8.67
N PRO A 57 14.19 -31.42 -9.20
CA PRO A 57 12.75 -31.73 -9.17
C PRO A 57 12.39 -33.12 -9.72
N ALA A 58 13.16 -33.64 -10.67
CA ALA A 58 12.96 -34.96 -11.24
C ALA A 58 13.06 -36.09 -10.19
N ILE A 59 13.89 -35.93 -9.16
CA ILE A 59 14.06 -36.91 -8.07
C ILE A 59 12.79 -36.95 -7.22
N LEU A 60 12.20 -35.81 -6.89
CA LEU A 60 10.92 -35.75 -6.18
C LEU A 60 9.82 -36.42 -6.99
N SER A 61 9.73 -36.15 -8.29
CA SER A 61 8.75 -36.81 -9.17
C SER A 61 8.92 -38.33 -9.20
N ALA A 62 10.15 -38.85 -9.12
CA ALA A 62 10.43 -40.28 -9.06
C ALA A 62 9.97 -40.89 -7.71
N VAL A 63 10.16 -40.19 -6.58
CA VAL A 63 9.71 -40.64 -5.25
C VAL A 63 8.20 -40.61 -5.15
N ILE A 64 7.54 -39.63 -5.76
CA ILE A 64 6.06 -39.58 -5.86
C ILE A 64 5.52 -40.75 -6.67
N LYS A 65 6.14 -41.07 -7.84
CA LYS A 65 5.73 -42.24 -8.65
C LYS A 65 5.89 -43.55 -7.92
N LYS A 66 6.79 -43.66 -6.95
CA LYS A 66 6.96 -44.83 -6.10
C LYS A 66 5.93 -44.89 -4.94
N GLY A 67 5.04 -43.92 -4.84
CA GLY A 67 4.01 -43.86 -3.79
C GLY A 67 4.56 -43.66 -2.38
N VAL A 68 5.74 -43.00 -2.26
CA VAL A 68 6.35 -42.71 -0.97
C VAL A 68 5.98 -41.30 -0.49
N LEU A 69 5.95 -40.32 -1.39
CA LEU A 69 5.51 -38.97 -1.12
C LEU A 69 4.34 -38.60 -2.04
N GLU A 70 3.49 -37.70 -1.57
CA GLU A 70 2.45 -37.10 -2.38
C GLU A 70 2.67 -35.59 -2.48
N ALA A 71 2.59 -35.05 -3.70
CA ALA A 71 2.56 -33.62 -3.92
C ALA A 71 1.15 -33.19 -4.36
N TYR A 72 0.65 -32.16 -3.75
CA TYR A 72 -0.62 -31.54 -4.11
C TYR A 72 -0.49 -30.03 -4.01
N ALA A 73 -1.30 -29.33 -4.78
CA ALA A 73 -1.40 -27.88 -4.66
C ALA A 73 -2.19 -27.56 -3.38
N LYS A 74 -1.53 -26.97 -2.41
CA LYS A 74 -2.17 -26.42 -1.23
C LYS A 74 -2.36 -24.94 -1.45
N GLU A 75 -3.57 -24.45 -1.28
CA GLU A 75 -3.82 -23.02 -1.15
C GLU A 75 -3.13 -22.54 0.14
N VAL A 76 -1.92 -22.03 0.00
CA VAL A 76 -1.22 -21.37 1.10
C VAL A 76 -1.72 -19.94 1.12
N ASN A 77 -2.39 -19.56 2.20
CA ASN A 77 -2.72 -18.15 2.42
C ASN A 77 -1.42 -17.37 2.67
N ARG A 78 -0.79 -16.89 1.60
CA ARG A 78 0.48 -16.15 1.62
C ARG A 78 0.39 -14.83 2.39
N PHE A 79 -0.82 -14.44 2.75
CA PHE A 79 -1.14 -13.24 3.49
C PHE A 79 -1.42 -13.52 4.97
N ALA A 80 -1.12 -14.73 5.44
CA ALA A 80 -1.29 -15.06 6.85
C ALA A 80 -0.36 -14.18 7.69
N PHE A 81 -0.96 -13.32 8.48
CA PHE A 81 -0.25 -12.63 9.56
C PHE A 81 0.22 -13.68 10.56
N THR A 82 1.55 -13.77 10.74
CA THR A 82 2.18 -14.77 11.64
C THR A 82 2.26 -14.31 13.10
N GLY A 83 1.87 -13.06 13.39
CA GLY A 83 1.82 -12.49 14.73
C GLY A 83 0.46 -12.69 15.40
N GLU A 84 0.43 -12.72 16.72
CA GLU A 84 -0.84 -12.63 17.45
C GLU A 84 -1.39 -11.20 17.37
N PRO A 85 -2.65 -11.01 16.94
CA PRO A 85 -3.27 -9.70 16.95
C PRO A 85 -3.46 -9.27 18.41
N THR A 86 -3.04 -8.07 18.75
CA THR A 86 -3.24 -7.54 20.10
C THR A 86 -4.72 -7.26 20.40
N GLY A 87 -5.54 -7.11 19.37
CA GLY A 87 -6.95 -6.74 19.47
C GLY A 87 -7.21 -5.37 20.13
N ASN A 88 -6.17 -4.73 20.61
CA ASN A 88 -6.28 -3.47 21.33
C ASN A 88 -6.35 -2.30 20.36
N LEU A 89 -7.44 -1.53 20.47
CA LEU A 89 -7.58 -0.29 19.73
C LEU A 89 -6.64 0.79 20.27
N PRO A 90 -6.08 1.66 19.42
CA PRO A 90 -5.30 2.79 19.89
C PRO A 90 -6.17 3.74 20.71
N ARG A 91 -5.61 4.33 21.77
CA ARG A 91 -6.31 5.38 22.53
C ARG A 91 -6.44 6.62 21.67
N LEU A 92 -7.64 7.16 21.61
CA LEU A 92 -7.92 8.44 20.96
C LEU A 92 -7.64 9.59 21.93
N THR A 93 -7.20 10.72 21.41
CA THR A 93 -7.23 12.00 22.11
C THR A 93 -8.66 12.54 22.14
N ASP A 94 -8.95 13.49 23.01
CA ASP A 94 -10.28 14.08 23.12
C ASP A 94 -10.77 14.63 21.76
N ALA A 95 -9.90 15.34 21.04
CA ALA A 95 -10.22 15.86 19.71
C ALA A 95 -10.49 14.76 18.67
N GLN A 96 -9.79 13.62 18.74
CA GLN A 96 -10.04 12.48 17.87
C GLN A 96 -11.35 11.78 18.24
N GLN A 97 -11.67 11.67 19.53
CA GLN A 97 -12.93 11.12 19.99
C GLN A 97 -14.10 11.98 19.55
N GLU A 98 -14.03 13.31 19.73
CA GLU A 98 -15.02 14.25 19.24
C GLU A 98 -15.23 14.13 17.71
N ALA A 99 -14.15 13.98 16.96
CA ALA A 99 -14.23 13.78 15.51
C ALA A 99 -14.89 12.43 15.16
N LEU A 100 -14.58 11.36 15.88
CA LEU A 100 -15.21 10.05 15.69
C LEU A 100 -16.72 10.10 15.96
N ASP A 101 -17.12 10.74 17.05
CA ASP A 101 -18.53 10.91 17.43
C ASP A 101 -19.26 11.78 16.40
N ALA A 102 -18.62 12.84 15.91
CA ALA A 102 -19.15 13.69 14.85
C ALA A 102 -19.33 12.91 13.53
N ILE A 103 -18.40 12.00 13.17
CA ILE A 103 -18.56 11.13 12.00
C ILE A 103 -19.79 10.24 12.16
N HIS A 104 -19.94 9.56 13.29
CA HIS A 104 -21.10 8.72 13.55
C HIS A 104 -22.40 9.50 13.49
N LYS A 105 -22.45 10.69 14.08
CA LYS A 105 -23.60 11.59 14.02
C LYS A 105 -23.93 12.01 12.58
N THR A 106 -22.90 12.35 11.80
CA THR A 106 -23.06 12.78 10.41
C THR A 106 -23.61 11.65 9.53
N TRP A 107 -23.29 10.39 9.81
CA TRP A 107 -23.79 9.23 9.07
C TRP A 107 -25.30 8.98 9.22
N HIS A 108 -25.98 9.62 10.14
CA HIS A 108 -27.44 9.57 10.20
C HIS A 108 -28.10 10.39 9.08
N THR A 109 -27.41 11.40 8.55
CA THR A 109 -27.95 12.31 7.53
C THR A 109 -27.21 12.22 6.20
N HIS A 110 -25.95 11.77 6.19
CA HIS A 110 -25.11 11.70 4.99
C HIS A 110 -24.49 10.31 4.80
N ASP A 111 -24.41 9.86 3.56
CA ASP A 111 -23.71 8.61 3.22
C ASP A 111 -22.21 8.82 3.01
N VAL A 112 -21.81 10.05 2.67
CA VAL A 112 -20.42 10.44 2.45
C VAL A 112 -20.03 11.52 3.44
N THR A 113 -18.94 11.33 4.17
CA THR A 113 -18.38 12.32 5.10
C THR A 113 -16.96 12.67 4.71
N LEU A 114 -16.63 13.95 4.65
CA LEU A 114 -15.28 14.47 4.49
C LEU A 114 -14.67 14.72 5.88
N LEU A 115 -13.61 13.96 6.22
CA LEU A 115 -12.76 14.22 7.37
C LEU A 115 -11.59 15.12 6.94
N HIS A 116 -11.73 16.42 7.16
CA HIS A 116 -10.68 17.40 6.93
C HIS A 116 -9.78 17.48 8.16
N GLY A 117 -8.73 16.67 8.20
CA GLY A 117 -7.80 16.58 9.32
C GLY A 117 -6.40 17.02 8.92
N VAL A 118 -5.81 17.96 9.65
CA VAL A 118 -4.44 18.43 9.39
C VAL A 118 -3.43 17.27 9.39
N THR A 119 -2.28 17.48 8.76
CA THR A 119 -1.20 16.50 8.75
C THR A 119 -0.79 16.16 10.19
N SER A 120 -0.56 14.87 10.48
CA SER A 120 -0.25 14.37 11.83
C SER A 120 -1.35 14.60 12.88
N SER A 121 -2.60 14.74 12.48
CA SER A 121 -3.75 14.78 13.40
C SER A 121 -4.16 13.40 13.93
N GLY A 122 -3.64 12.34 13.33
CA GLY A 122 -3.99 10.97 13.68
C GLY A 122 -5.27 10.47 13.03
N LYS A 123 -5.55 10.84 11.79
CA LYS A 123 -6.69 10.30 11.01
C LYS A 123 -6.73 8.78 11.02
N THR A 124 -5.55 8.14 10.96
CA THR A 124 -5.44 6.67 10.93
C THR A 124 -6.02 6.00 12.17
N GLU A 125 -5.89 6.61 13.35
CA GLU A 125 -6.50 6.12 14.59
C GLU A 125 -8.02 6.09 14.48
N ILE A 126 -8.60 7.15 13.95
CA ILE A 126 -10.06 7.23 13.70
C ILE A 126 -10.48 6.14 12.70
N TYR A 127 -9.71 5.93 11.63
CA TYR A 127 -9.99 4.86 10.67
C TYR A 127 -10.01 3.48 11.32
N ILE A 128 -9.04 3.19 12.20
CA ILE A 128 -8.99 1.92 12.93
C ILE A 128 -10.26 1.72 13.76
N HIS A 129 -10.74 2.74 14.46
CA HIS A 129 -11.97 2.65 15.25
C HIS A 129 -13.21 2.42 14.37
N LEU A 130 -13.31 3.12 13.25
CA LEU A 130 -14.43 2.95 12.31
C LEU A 130 -14.42 1.58 11.64
N ILE A 131 -13.24 1.08 11.24
CA ILE A 131 -13.08 -0.27 10.72
C ILE A 131 -13.52 -1.28 11.78
N ASN A 132 -13.03 -1.15 13.01
CA ASN A 132 -13.42 -2.06 14.10
C ASN A 132 -14.92 -2.08 14.33
N PHE A 133 -15.56 -0.91 14.34
CA PHE A 133 -17.02 -0.80 14.49
C PHE A 133 -17.78 -1.60 13.43
N VAL A 134 -17.34 -1.52 12.18
CA VAL A 134 -17.96 -2.23 11.05
C VAL A 134 -17.70 -3.73 11.11
N LEU A 135 -16.45 -4.13 11.41
CA LEU A 135 -16.09 -5.56 11.55
C LEU A 135 -16.83 -6.25 12.70
N GLN A 136 -17.11 -5.53 13.80
CA GLN A 136 -17.90 -6.06 14.92
C GLN A 136 -19.37 -6.30 14.57
N ARG A 137 -19.89 -5.63 13.56
CA ARG A 137 -21.24 -5.83 13.03
C ARG A 137 -21.33 -6.98 12.02
N GLY A 138 -20.19 -7.61 11.71
CA GLY A 138 -20.10 -8.67 10.71
C GLY A 138 -19.90 -8.15 9.28
N ASP A 139 -19.75 -6.85 9.08
CA ASP A 139 -19.59 -6.24 7.77
C ASP A 139 -18.10 -6.17 7.37
N GLN A 140 -17.85 -5.92 6.09
CA GLN A 140 -16.54 -5.74 5.48
C GLN A 140 -16.21 -4.25 5.34
N ALA A 141 -14.92 -3.93 5.34
CA ALA A 141 -14.43 -2.57 5.11
C ALA A 141 -13.42 -2.53 3.95
N LEU A 142 -13.49 -1.47 3.14
CA LEU A 142 -12.49 -1.15 2.13
C LEU A 142 -11.76 0.14 2.54
N MET A 143 -10.43 0.08 2.61
CA MET A 143 -9.58 1.25 2.80
C MET A 143 -8.72 1.45 1.56
N LEU A 144 -9.02 2.51 0.81
CA LEU A 144 -8.20 2.95 -0.31
C LEU A 144 -7.10 3.87 0.18
N VAL A 145 -5.90 3.63 -0.29
CA VAL A 145 -4.72 4.46 -0.04
C VAL A 145 -3.97 4.69 -1.36
N PRO A 146 -3.28 5.84 -1.53
CA PRO A 146 -2.35 6.00 -2.64
C PRO A 146 -1.31 4.87 -2.68
N GLU A 147 -0.88 4.44 -3.87
CA GLU A 147 0.10 3.34 -3.99
C GLU A 147 1.38 3.59 -3.18
N ILE A 148 1.85 4.85 -3.16
CA ILE A 148 3.01 5.28 -2.37
C ILE A 148 2.76 5.24 -0.86
N ALA A 149 1.51 5.34 -0.42
CA ALA A 149 1.12 5.31 0.99
C ALA A 149 0.82 3.89 1.48
N LEU A 150 0.73 2.88 0.59
CA LEU A 150 0.59 1.47 0.94
C LEU A 150 1.92 0.93 1.49
N THR A 151 2.37 1.56 2.57
CA THR A 151 3.64 1.26 3.20
C THR A 151 3.54 0.06 4.12
N THR A 152 4.65 -0.62 4.32
CA THR A 152 4.79 -1.70 5.31
C THR A 152 4.36 -1.24 6.71
N GLN A 153 4.56 0.05 7.03
CA GLN A 153 4.19 0.62 8.34
C GLN A 153 2.68 0.67 8.55
N LEU A 154 1.90 1.19 7.59
CA LEU A 154 0.44 1.24 7.67
C LEU A 154 -0.14 -0.17 7.75
N THR A 155 0.32 -1.05 6.88
CA THR A 155 -0.10 -2.45 6.84
C THR A 155 0.15 -3.16 8.16
N ARG A 156 1.38 -3.08 8.71
CA ARG A 156 1.72 -3.68 10.01
C ARG A 156 0.88 -3.11 11.14
N ARG A 157 0.59 -1.83 11.10
CA ARG A 157 -0.24 -1.17 12.11
C ARG A 157 -1.66 -1.73 12.14
N LEU A 158 -2.28 -1.91 10.98
CA LEU A 158 -3.61 -2.50 10.87
C LEU A 158 -3.60 -4.00 11.19
N GLN A 159 -2.59 -4.74 10.73
CA GLN A 159 -2.42 -6.15 11.05
C GLN A 159 -2.20 -6.40 12.54
N LYS A 160 -1.52 -5.49 13.24
CA LYS A 160 -1.35 -5.58 14.71
C LYS A 160 -2.70 -5.54 15.43
N VAL A 161 -3.67 -4.79 14.92
CA VAL A 161 -5.00 -4.67 15.54
C VAL A 161 -5.93 -5.79 15.05
N PHE A 162 -6.00 -6.03 13.76
CA PHE A 162 -7.02 -6.89 13.14
C PHE A 162 -6.51 -8.27 12.73
N GLY A 163 -5.19 -8.50 12.78
CA GLY A 163 -4.57 -9.80 12.48
C GLY A 163 -4.84 -10.28 11.06
N SER A 164 -5.28 -11.53 10.94
CA SER A 164 -5.59 -12.20 9.67
C SER A 164 -6.82 -11.65 8.94
N ARG A 165 -7.61 -10.77 9.59
CA ARG A 165 -8.73 -10.06 8.96
C ARG A 165 -8.29 -8.95 8.01
N VAL A 166 -7.00 -8.59 7.97
CA VAL A 166 -6.45 -7.63 7.03
C VAL A 166 -6.06 -8.33 5.74
N VAL A 167 -6.64 -7.88 4.63
CA VAL A 167 -6.31 -8.30 3.27
C VAL A 167 -5.66 -7.13 2.56
N ILE A 168 -4.48 -7.34 2.00
CA ILE A 168 -3.75 -6.32 1.23
C ILE A 168 -3.99 -6.59 -0.25
N TYR A 169 -4.21 -5.52 -1.04
CA TYR A 169 -4.39 -5.62 -2.48
C TYR A 169 -3.68 -4.48 -3.21
N HIS A 170 -2.69 -4.81 -4.04
CA HIS A 170 -1.93 -3.82 -4.81
C HIS A 170 -1.46 -4.35 -6.18
N SER A 171 -1.00 -3.44 -7.04
CA SER A 171 -0.60 -3.71 -8.42
C SER A 171 0.60 -4.67 -8.57
N LYS A 172 1.46 -4.77 -7.54
CA LYS A 172 2.66 -5.64 -7.54
C LYS A 172 2.37 -7.12 -7.29
N PHE A 173 1.14 -7.48 -6.94
CA PHE A 173 0.76 -8.87 -6.80
C PHE A 173 0.69 -9.56 -8.15
N SER A 174 1.12 -10.82 -8.19
CA SER A 174 0.95 -11.71 -9.33
C SER A 174 -0.56 -11.94 -9.61
N ASP A 175 -0.88 -12.33 -10.81
CA ASP A 175 -2.28 -12.62 -11.18
C ASP A 175 -2.87 -13.74 -10.34
N SER A 176 -2.08 -14.74 -9.96
CA SER A 176 -2.52 -15.83 -9.05
C SER A 176 -2.90 -15.29 -7.66
N GLU A 177 -2.10 -14.41 -7.08
CA GLU A 177 -2.39 -13.78 -5.79
C GLU A 177 -3.67 -12.93 -5.84
N ARG A 178 -3.88 -12.19 -6.94
CA ARG A 178 -5.12 -11.42 -7.15
C ARG A 178 -6.35 -12.32 -7.24
N VAL A 179 -6.23 -13.45 -7.95
CA VAL A 179 -7.31 -14.45 -8.06
C VAL A 179 -7.62 -15.07 -6.69
N ASP A 180 -6.62 -15.36 -5.86
CA ASP A 180 -6.83 -15.89 -4.52
C ASP A 180 -7.58 -14.91 -3.61
N ILE A 181 -7.21 -13.62 -3.66
CA ILE A 181 -7.92 -12.55 -2.94
C ILE A 181 -9.36 -12.43 -3.45
N TRP A 182 -9.54 -12.43 -4.77
CA TRP A 182 -10.86 -12.38 -5.40
C TRP A 182 -11.77 -13.51 -4.94
N ARG A 183 -11.27 -14.75 -5.01
CA ARG A 183 -12.01 -15.94 -4.56
C ARG A 183 -12.34 -15.87 -3.08
N ARG A 184 -11.37 -15.48 -2.26
CA ARG A 184 -11.60 -15.33 -0.82
C ARG A 184 -12.74 -14.36 -0.52
N LEU A 185 -12.77 -13.20 -1.17
CA LEU A 185 -13.85 -12.21 -0.99
C LEU A 185 -15.19 -12.67 -1.55
N LEU A 186 -15.17 -13.40 -2.67
CA LEU A 186 -16.38 -13.92 -3.30
C LEU A 186 -17.05 -15.03 -2.48
N THR A 187 -16.26 -15.87 -1.81
CA THR A 187 -16.75 -17.04 -1.06
C THR A 187 -16.90 -16.82 0.44
N SER A 188 -16.25 -15.81 1.00
CA SER A 188 -16.24 -15.52 2.43
C SER A 188 -17.19 -14.38 2.77
N THR A 189 -18.04 -14.62 3.76
CA THR A 189 -18.86 -13.59 4.42
C THR A 189 -18.18 -13.05 5.68
N ASP A 190 -16.92 -13.44 5.95
CA ASP A 190 -16.20 -13.02 7.13
C ASP A 190 -16.00 -11.51 7.16
N PRO A 191 -16.03 -10.91 8.36
CA PRO A 191 -15.70 -9.48 8.52
C PRO A 191 -14.22 -9.24 8.27
N LEU A 192 -13.90 -8.71 7.10
CA LEU A 192 -12.56 -8.45 6.61
C LEU A 192 -12.35 -6.96 6.32
N VAL A 193 -11.14 -6.48 6.48
CA VAL A 193 -10.72 -5.17 5.96
C VAL A 193 -9.76 -5.36 4.80
N VAL A 194 -10.12 -4.82 3.65
CA VAL A 194 -9.25 -4.77 2.47
C VAL A 194 -8.56 -3.42 2.42
N ILE A 195 -7.23 -3.44 2.34
CA ILE A 195 -6.41 -2.24 2.10
C ILE A 195 -5.84 -2.34 0.71
N GLY A 196 -6.07 -1.34 -0.11
CA GLY A 196 -5.57 -1.39 -1.47
C GLY A 196 -5.47 -0.04 -2.16
N ALA A 197 -4.83 -0.06 -3.32
CA ALA A 197 -4.81 1.05 -4.24
C ALA A 197 -6.13 1.16 -5.01
N ARG A 198 -6.22 2.11 -5.93
CA ARG A 198 -7.44 2.42 -6.71
C ARG A 198 -8.17 1.20 -7.30
N SER A 199 -7.46 0.16 -7.73
CA SER A 199 -8.09 -1.03 -8.35
C SER A 199 -8.83 -1.93 -7.36
N ALA A 200 -8.64 -1.75 -6.05
CA ALA A 200 -9.35 -2.52 -5.03
C ALA A 200 -10.87 -2.26 -5.01
N VAL A 201 -11.35 -1.18 -5.63
CA VAL A 201 -12.78 -0.87 -5.78
C VAL A 201 -13.54 -1.91 -6.62
N PHE A 202 -12.85 -2.74 -7.38
CA PHE A 202 -13.47 -3.78 -8.22
C PHE A 202 -13.51 -5.15 -7.57
N LEU A 203 -13.09 -5.27 -6.32
CA LEU A 203 -13.17 -6.53 -5.59
C LEU A 203 -14.61 -6.90 -5.22
N PRO A 204 -14.96 -8.19 -5.19
CA PRO A 204 -16.32 -8.68 -4.97
C PRO A 204 -16.67 -8.74 -3.48
N PHE A 205 -17.00 -7.62 -2.88
CA PHE A 205 -17.46 -7.56 -1.50
C PHE A 205 -18.86 -8.17 -1.36
N ALA A 206 -19.08 -8.99 -0.32
CA ALA A 206 -20.40 -9.55 -0.02
C ALA A 206 -21.23 -8.59 0.86
N HIS A 207 -20.63 -8.06 1.93
CA HIS A 207 -21.28 -7.21 2.93
C HIS A 207 -20.42 -5.99 3.25
N LEU A 208 -20.24 -5.10 2.26
CA LEU A 208 -19.46 -3.88 2.45
C LEU A 208 -20.25 -2.89 3.31
N GLY A 209 -19.71 -2.52 4.49
CA GLY A 209 -20.33 -1.57 5.41
C GLY A 209 -19.60 -0.22 5.47
N LEU A 210 -18.34 -0.17 5.07
CA LEU A 210 -17.52 1.04 5.13
C LEU A 210 -16.51 1.12 3.99
N VAL A 211 -16.42 2.30 3.38
CA VAL A 211 -15.35 2.65 2.45
C VAL A 211 -14.60 3.87 2.99
N ILE A 212 -13.29 3.73 3.18
CA ILE A 212 -12.40 4.84 3.54
C ILE A 212 -11.51 5.14 2.34
N VAL A 213 -11.40 6.40 1.97
CA VAL A 213 -10.45 6.88 0.96
C VAL A 213 -9.51 7.85 1.65
N ASP A 214 -8.29 7.39 1.94
CA ASP A 214 -7.26 8.23 2.55
C ASP A 214 -6.56 9.08 1.49
N GLU A 215 -6.16 10.30 1.86
CA GLU A 215 -5.62 11.32 0.95
C GLU A 215 -6.46 11.43 -0.35
N GLU A 216 -7.77 11.67 -0.21
CA GLU A 216 -8.77 11.62 -1.28
C GLU A 216 -8.47 12.55 -2.47
N HIS A 217 -7.65 13.56 -2.24
CA HIS A 217 -7.20 14.54 -3.24
C HIS A 217 -6.12 14.01 -4.19
N GLU A 218 -5.51 12.86 -3.85
CA GLU A 218 -4.33 12.37 -4.56
C GLU A 218 -4.64 11.98 -6.00
N SER A 219 -3.84 12.50 -6.93
CA SER A 219 -4.04 12.31 -8.37
C SER A 219 -3.89 10.85 -8.81
N SER A 220 -3.18 10.02 -8.06
CA SER A 220 -2.99 8.59 -8.35
C SER A 220 -4.29 7.79 -8.33
N TYR A 221 -5.36 8.30 -7.73
CA TYR A 221 -6.69 7.70 -7.85
C TYR A 221 -7.30 7.81 -9.25
N LYS A 222 -6.80 8.72 -10.09
CA LYS A 222 -7.22 8.81 -11.49
C LYS A 222 -6.41 7.85 -12.36
N GLN A 223 -7.10 6.94 -13.05
CA GLN A 223 -6.49 6.11 -14.09
C GLN A 223 -6.49 6.87 -15.41
N TYR A 224 -5.30 7.12 -15.95
CA TYR A 224 -5.12 7.77 -17.24
C TYR A 224 -4.98 6.74 -18.35
N ASP A 225 -4.26 5.66 -18.09
CA ASP A 225 -4.00 4.56 -18.99
C ASP A 225 -3.86 3.25 -18.17
N PRO A 226 -4.35 2.11 -18.69
CA PRO A 226 -5.21 1.93 -19.85
C PRO A 226 -6.66 2.39 -19.63
N ALA A 227 -7.47 2.39 -20.69
CA ALA A 227 -8.93 2.50 -20.54
C ALA A 227 -9.49 1.25 -19.82
N PRO A 228 -10.62 1.39 -19.09
CA PRO A 228 -11.43 2.58 -18.86
C PRO A 228 -10.75 3.59 -17.90
N ARG A 229 -10.86 4.87 -18.22
CA ARG A 229 -10.28 5.96 -17.42
C ARG A 229 -11.24 6.39 -16.32
N TYR A 230 -11.13 5.75 -15.15
CA TYR A 230 -11.96 6.02 -13.98
C TYR A 230 -11.18 6.79 -12.90
N ASN A 231 -11.90 7.33 -11.92
CA ASN A 231 -11.34 7.85 -10.69
C ASN A 231 -11.73 6.91 -9.54
N GLY A 232 -10.73 6.29 -8.86
CA GLY A 232 -10.95 5.30 -7.81
C GLY A 232 -11.73 5.86 -6.61
N ARG A 233 -11.51 7.14 -6.24
CA ARG A 233 -12.30 7.81 -5.19
C ARG A 233 -13.79 7.89 -5.57
N ASP A 234 -14.09 8.31 -6.78
CA ASP A 234 -15.48 8.48 -7.21
C ASP A 234 -16.18 7.12 -7.37
N VAL A 235 -15.46 6.11 -7.90
CA VAL A 235 -15.97 4.74 -7.96
C VAL A 235 -16.22 4.17 -6.57
N ALA A 236 -15.34 4.46 -5.60
CA ALA A 236 -15.50 4.02 -4.21
C ALA A 236 -16.79 4.58 -3.56
N VAL A 237 -17.13 5.84 -3.82
CA VAL A 237 -18.39 6.44 -3.37
C VAL A 237 -19.60 5.73 -4.01
N VAL A 238 -19.53 5.42 -5.31
CA VAL A 238 -20.61 4.69 -6.00
C VAL A 238 -20.73 3.26 -5.47
N LEU A 239 -19.61 2.56 -5.29
CA LEU A 239 -19.57 1.22 -4.73
C LEU A 239 -20.20 1.19 -3.33
N ALA A 240 -19.82 2.11 -2.46
CA ALA A 240 -20.39 2.22 -1.12
C ALA A 240 -21.92 2.40 -1.19
N LYS A 241 -22.39 3.30 -2.06
CA LYS A 241 -23.84 3.52 -2.25
C LYS A 241 -24.57 2.26 -2.73
N MET A 242 -23.97 1.48 -3.64
CA MET A 242 -24.57 0.21 -4.13
C MET A 242 -24.73 -0.82 -3.01
N HIS A 243 -23.84 -0.80 -2.01
CA HIS A 243 -23.90 -1.69 -0.84
C HIS A 243 -24.64 -1.11 0.36
N GLY A 244 -25.13 0.14 0.31
CA GLY A 244 -25.66 0.84 1.48
C GLY A 244 -24.61 1.16 2.54
N ALA A 245 -23.32 1.10 2.15
CA ALA A 245 -22.19 1.38 3.02
C ALA A 245 -21.95 2.87 3.21
N LYS A 246 -21.31 3.24 4.32
CA LYS A 246 -20.87 4.63 4.56
C LYS A 246 -19.49 4.87 3.93
N THR A 247 -19.28 6.11 3.47
CA THR A 247 -17.99 6.53 2.90
C THR A 247 -17.36 7.61 3.76
N LEU A 248 -16.07 7.44 4.06
CA LEU A 248 -15.24 8.46 4.69
C LEU A 248 -14.14 8.88 3.72
N LEU A 249 -14.10 10.14 3.34
CA LEU A 249 -13.03 10.76 2.57
C LEU A 249 -12.10 11.50 3.53
N GLY A 250 -10.85 11.08 3.64
CA GLY A 250 -9.88 11.68 4.55
C GLY A 250 -8.81 12.47 3.80
N SER A 251 -8.52 13.69 4.23
CA SER A 251 -7.44 14.51 3.67
C SER A 251 -7.04 15.65 4.60
N ALA A 252 -5.76 16.04 4.51
CA ALA A 252 -5.28 17.30 5.10
C ALA A 252 -5.51 18.49 4.15
N THR A 253 -5.54 18.21 2.85
CA THR A 253 -5.71 19.19 1.76
C THR A 253 -6.79 18.68 0.81
N PRO A 254 -8.07 18.71 1.23
CA PRO A 254 -9.15 18.16 0.43
C PRO A 254 -9.21 18.74 -0.99
N SER A 255 -9.63 17.91 -1.94
CA SER A 255 -9.92 18.38 -3.29
C SER A 255 -11.02 19.44 -3.27
N ILE A 256 -10.97 20.38 -4.21
CA ILE A 256 -11.97 21.47 -4.30
C ILE A 256 -13.36 20.88 -4.44
N GLU A 257 -13.51 19.82 -5.22
CA GLU A 257 -14.80 19.14 -5.47
C GLU A 257 -15.38 18.53 -4.20
N SER A 258 -14.57 17.81 -3.42
CA SER A 258 -15.03 17.20 -2.16
C SER A 258 -15.35 18.26 -1.12
N TYR A 259 -14.50 19.27 -1.00
CA TYR A 259 -14.70 20.36 -0.07
C TYR A 259 -15.95 21.19 -0.43
N TYR A 260 -16.17 21.49 -1.73
CA TYR A 260 -17.37 22.18 -2.20
C TYR A 260 -18.63 21.39 -1.91
N LYS A 261 -18.65 20.07 -2.15
CA LYS A 261 -19.77 19.20 -1.82
C LYS A 261 -20.07 19.20 -0.32
N ALA A 262 -19.03 19.17 0.52
CA ALA A 262 -19.17 19.22 1.96
C ALA A 262 -19.68 20.59 2.46
N LYS A 263 -19.26 21.68 1.83
CA LYS A 263 -19.76 23.02 2.15
C LYS A 263 -21.22 23.25 1.76
N ASN A 264 -21.70 22.56 0.73
CA ASN A 264 -23.07 22.66 0.23
C ASN A 264 -23.96 21.52 0.76
N ASP A 265 -23.62 20.93 1.89
CA ASP A 265 -24.40 19.92 2.60
C ASP A 265 -24.73 18.66 1.75
N LYS A 266 -23.96 18.41 0.67
CA LYS A 266 -24.04 17.17 -0.09
C LYS A 266 -23.24 16.04 0.54
N PHE A 267 -22.17 16.40 1.26
CA PHE A 267 -21.36 15.53 2.08
C PHE A 267 -21.31 16.06 3.50
N GLY A 268 -21.25 15.19 4.49
CA GLY A 268 -20.94 15.61 5.84
C GLY A 268 -19.53 16.19 5.94
N LEU A 269 -19.29 17.13 6.83
CA LEU A 269 -18.00 17.74 7.07
C LEU A 269 -17.60 17.60 8.54
N VAL A 270 -16.52 16.89 8.79
CA VAL A 270 -15.89 16.80 10.11
C VAL A 270 -14.48 17.37 10.03
N LYS A 271 -14.12 18.23 10.98
CA LYS A 271 -12.80 18.86 11.03
C LYS A 271 -12.01 18.34 12.21
N LEU A 272 -10.72 18.03 11.96
CA LEU A 272 -9.74 17.66 12.97
C LEU A 272 -8.53 18.58 12.83
N SER A 273 -8.59 19.73 13.49
CA SER A 273 -7.64 20.83 13.33
C SER A 273 -6.43 20.76 14.25
N THR A 274 -6.44 19.87 15.24
CA THR A 274 -5.34 19.70 16.20
C THR A 274 -4.34 18.63 15.72
N ARG A 275 -3.03 18.91 15.88
CA ARG A 275 -1.99 17.91 15.66
C ARG A 275 -1.77 17.07 16.91
N PHE A 276 -1.43 15.80 16.70
CA PHE A 276 -1.03 14.94 17.81
C PHE A 276 0.23 15.48 18.51
N GLY A 277 0.26 15.49 19.86
CA GLY A 277 1.42 15.89 20.64
C GLY A 277 1.69 17.40 20.65
N ASN A 278 0.70 18.27 20.40
CA ASN A 278 0.85 19.73 20.38
C ASN A 278 1.95 20.25 19.44
N ALA A 279 2.25 19.53 18.36
CA ALA A 279 3.24 19.93 17.38
C ALA A 279 2.84 21.26 16.72
N THR A 280 3.73 22.26 16.80
CA THR A 280 3.54 23.56 16.18
C THR A 280 3.76 23.50 14.66
N LEU A 281 3.19 24.45 13.94
CA LEU A 281 3.48 24.62 12.51
C LEU A 281 4.93 25.07 12.32
N PRO A 282 5.61 24.59 11.26
CA PRO A 282 6.94 25.07 10.92
C PRO A 282 6.89 26.56 10.57
N GLN A 283 7.98 27.27 10.85
CA GLN A 283 8.16 28.63 10.37
C GLN A 283 8.43 28.61 8.86
N ILE A 284 7.64 29.35 8.11
CA ILE A 284 7.83 29.50 6.65
C ILE A 284 8.56 30.80 6.40
N ARG A 285 9.72 30.72 5.71
CA ARG A 285 10.44 31.88 5.21
C ARG A 285 10.38 31.89 3.69
N VAL A 286 9.90 32.98 3.13
CA VAL A 286 9.84 33.21 1.68
C VAL A 286 11.04 34.08 1.27
N ILE A 287 11.84 33.58 0.34
CA ILE A 287 13.02 34.30 -0.16
C ILE A 287 12.76 34.74 -1.60
N ASP A 288 12.81 36.04 -1.84
CA ASP A 288 12.73 36.58 -3.19
C ASP A 288 14.05 36.35 -3.93
N MET A 289 14.04 35.38 -4.83
CA MET A 289 15.19 35.01 -5.64
C MET A 289 15.58 36.10 -6.65
N ASN A 290 14.65 36.98 -7.07
CA ASN A 290 14.98 38.09 -7.97
C ASN A 290 15.75 39.20 -7.22
N ALA A 291 15.29 39.57 -6.04
CA ALA A 291 16.02 40.47 -5.16
C ALA A 291 17.40 39.92 -4.78
N ALA A 292 17.48 38.60 -4.43
CA ALA A 292 18.76 37.96 -4.13
C ALA A 292 19.73 37.97 -5.31
N ARG A 293 19.25 37.78 -6.55
CA ARG A 293 20.09 37.88 -7.78
C ARG A 293 20.57 39.29 -8.03
N GLN A 294 19.71 40.29 -7.87
CA GLN A 294 20.10 41.70 -8.01
C GLN A 294 21.18 42.09 -6.98
N ALA A 295 21.04 41.59 -5.76
CA ALA A 295 22.03 41.79 -4.70
C ALA A 295 23.30 40.90 -4.86
N LYS A 296 23.42 40.12 -5.91
CA LYS A 296 24.49 39.11 -6.14
C LYS A 296 24.66 38.11 -4.98
N ALA A 297 23.61 37.90 -4.18
CA ALA A 297 23.58 37.04 -3.02
C ALA A 297 23.03 35.65 -3.37
N VAL A 298 23.44 35.09 -4.52
CA VAL A 298 23.02 33.76 -5.00
C VAL A 298 24.25 32.93 -5.34
N LYS A 299 24.30 31.69 -4.85
CA LYS A 299 25.31 30.68 -5.21
C LYS A 299 24.62 29.45 -5.83
N GLY A 300 24.81 29.26 -7.14
CA GLY A 300 24.10 28.24 -7.90
C GLY A 300 22.58 28.48 -7.89
N ALA A 301 21.83 27.52 -7.38
CA ALA A 301 20.36 27.59 -7.28
C ALA A 301 19.87 28.20 -5.95
N PHE A 302 20.74 28.51 -5.01
CA PHE A 302 20.37 28.90 -3.65
C PHE A 302 20.73 30.35 -3.33
N ALA A 303 19.85 31.05 -2.63
CA ALA A 303 20.17 32.33 -2.03
C ALA A 303 21.15 32.14 -0.85
N ALA A 304 21.96 33.14 -0.58
CA ALA A 304 22.92 33.14 0.54
C ALA A 304 22.22 32.88 1.89
N GLU A 305 21.01 33.45 2.06
CA GLU A 305 20.18 33.20 3.26
C GLU A 305 19.80 31.73 3.41
N THR A 306 19.39 31.05 2.32
CA THR A 306 19.08 29.59 2.35
C THR A 306 20.30 28.78 2.77
N ILE A 307 21.49 29.15 2.24
CA ILE A 307 22.74 28.45 2.60
C ILE A 307 23.11 28.70 4.07
N GLY A 308 22.90 29.93 4.56
CA GLY A 308 23.09 30.27 5.98
C GLY A 308 22.22 29.43 6.89
N LEU A 309 20.90 29.39 6.63
CA LEU A 309 19.94 28.57 7.39
C LEU A 309 20.29 27.07 7.36
N ALA A 310 20.74 26.56 6.21
CA ALA A 310 21.18 25.18 6.07
C ALA A 310 22.43 24.91 6.93
N ARG A 311 23.42 25.83 6.92
CA ARG A 311 24.62 25.72 7.75
C ARG A 311 24.29 25.72 9.23
N ASP A 312 23.47 26.67 9.67
CA ASP A 312 23.04 26.78 11.08
C ASP A 312 22.32 25.52 11.56
N ALA A 313 21.51 24.90 10.67
CA ALA A 313 20.84 23.65 11.00
C ALA A 313 21.83 22.49 11.18
N LEU A 314 22.83 22.38 10.28
CA LEU A 314 23.86 21.34 10.36
C LEU A 314 24.76 21.52 11.58
N GLU A 315 25.15 22.75 11.90
CA GLU A 315 25.95 23.07 13.10
C GLU A 315 25.23 22.69 14.40
N LYS A 316 23.90 22.77 14.40
CA LYS A 316 23.03 22.31 15.51
C LYS A 316 22.77 20.80 15.50
N GLY A 317 23.38 20.03 14.59
CA GLY A 317 23.14 18.58 14.46
C GLY A 317 21.77 18.21 13.87
N SER A 318 21.06 19.19 13.27
CA SER A 318 19.76 18.95 12.64
C SER A 318 19.92 18.40 11.23
N GLN A 319 18.87 17.75 10.73
CA GLN A 319 18.80 17.25 9.35
C GLN A 319 18.18 18.29 8.43
N ILE A 320 18.57 18.22 7.14
CA ILE A 320 18.05 19.11 6.09
C ILE A 320 17.40 18.26 5.02
N ILE A 321 16.19 18.66 4.58
CA ILE A 321 15.53 18.10 3.42
C ILE A 321 15.49 19.18 2.34
N LEU A 322 16.14 18.93 1.19
CA LEU A 322 16.04 19.77 0.02
C LEU A 322 15.00 19.17 -0.92
N PHE A 323 13.94 19.92 -1.17
CA PHE A 323 12.89 19.50 -2.08
C PHE A 323 12.88 20.43 -3.30
N GLN A 324 13.10 19.83 -4.48
CA GLN A 324 13.00 20.52 -5.75
C GLN A 324 11.91 19.85 -6.60
N ASN A 325 10.76 20.50 -6.70
CA ASN A 325 9.66 20.04 -7.54
C ASN A 325 9.93 20.36 -9.01
N ARG A 326 10.86 19.61 -9.62
CA ARG A 326 11.34 19.83 -10.97
C ARG A 326 11.68 18.51 -11.64
N ARG A 327 11.16 18.29 -12.83
CA ARG A 327 11.49 17.11 -13.65
C ARG A 327 12.66 17.42 -14.57
N GLY A 328 13.50 16.40 -14.79
CA GLY A 328 14.66 16.50 -15.66
C GLY A 328 15.75 17.46 -15.18
N TYR A 329 16.83 17.53 -15.94
CA TYR A 329 17.98 18.41 -15.65
C TYR A 329 17.61 19.89 -15.82
N ALA A 330 16.89 20.22 -16.91
CA ALA A 330 16.34 21.55 -17.16
C ALA A 330 14.95 21.47 -17.79
N PRO A 331 13.90 22.05 -17.17
CA PRO A 331 12.55 21.99 -17.68
C PRO A 331 12.37 22.72 -19.01
N LEU A 332 13.30 23.58 -19.36
CA LEU A 332 13.24 24.40 -20.55
C LEU A 332 14.64 24.66 -21.06
N ALA A 333 14.89 24.38 -22.33
CA ALA A 333 16.04 24.87 -23.05
C ALA A 333 15.63 26.14 -23.85
N ARG A 334 16.36 27.21 -23.72
CA ARG A 334 16.06 28.47 -24.43
C ARG A 334 17.29 29.00 -25.11
N CYS A 335 17.18 29.39 -26.38
CA CYS A 335 18.26 30.05 -27.08
C CYS A 335 18.58 31.39 -26.44
N ARG A 336 19.87 31.65 -26.18
CA ARG A 336 20.33 32.92 -25.57
C ARG A 336 20.20 34.11 -26.50
N GLN A 337 20.27 33.91 -27.84
CA GLN A 337 20.20 34.99 -28.81
C GLN A 337 18.75 35.35 -29.20
N CYS A 338 17.93 34.37 -29.57
CA CYS A 338 16.59 34.61 -30.11
C CYS A 338 15.45 34.19 -29.17
N ALA A 339 15.77 33.68 -27.96
CA ALA A 339 14.77 33.20 -26.99
C ALA A 339 13.94 32.03 -27.46
N TRP A 340 14.27 31.38 -28.60
CA TRP A 340 13.56 30.21 -29.09
C TRP A 340 13.59 29.05 -28.08
N VAL A 341 12.48 28.35 -27.98
CA VAL A 341 12.27 27.22 -27.10
C VAL A 341 11.85 25.99 -27.95
N PRO A 342 12.55 24.86 -27.84
CA PRO A 342 12.15 23.66 -28.53
C PRO A 342 10.80 23.16 -28.00
N ARG A 343 9.86 22.87 -28.91
CA ARG A 343 8.53 22.35 -28.61
C ARG A 343 8.30 21.02 -29.29
N CYS A 344 7.37 20.23 -28.74
CA CYS A 344 6.97 18.98 -29.36
C CYS A 344 6.32 19.23 -30.72
N ALA A 345 6.63 18.38 -31.71
CA ALA A 345 6.03 18.49 -33.04
C ALA A 345 4.54 18.14 -33.08
N ASN A 346 4.05 17.37 -32.07
CA ASN A 346 2.67 16.86 -32.02
C ASN A 346 1.79 17.62 -31.01
N CYS A 347 2.36 18.40 -30.11
CA CYS A 347 1.66 19.22 -29.14
C CYS A 347 2.51 20.45 -28.79
N ASP A 348 1.89 21.51 -28.27
CA ASP A 348 2.57 22.79 -28.02
C ASP A 348 3.39 22.83 -26.70
N VAL A 349 3.74 21.65 -26.17
CA VAL A 349 4.49 21.51 -24.92
C VAL A 349 5.97 21.72 -25.18
N ALA A 350 6.63 22.53 -24.32
CA ALA A 350 8.08 22.72 -24.35
C ALA A 350 8.80 21.41 -23.98
N LEU A 351 9.87 21.08 -24.73
CA LEU A 351 10.65 19.87 -24.46
C LEU A 351 11.54 20.09 -23.22
N THR A 352 11.60 19.07 -22.37
CA THR A 352 12.45 19.02 -21.19
C THR A 352 13.84 18.49 -21.57
N TYR A 353 14.89 19.12 -21.08
CA TYR A 353 16.26 18.65 -21.28
C TYR A 353 16.68 17.71 -20.17
N HIS A 354 17.12 16.50 -20.54
CA HIS A 354 17.68 15.49 -19.65
C HIS A 354 19.20 15.38 -19.85
N ASN A 355 19.96 15.29 -18.77
CA ASN A 355 21.43 15.32 -18.82
C ASN A 355 22.04 14.09 -19.52
N SER A 356 21.33 12.96 -19.53
CA SER A 356 21.79 11.71 -20.13
C SER A 356 21.30 11.50 -21.57
N CYS A 357 20.38 12.31 -22.07
CA CYS A 357 19.82 12.18 -23.40
C CYS A 357 19.11 13.45 -23.85
N LEU A 358 18.63 13.43 -25.05
CA LEU A 358 18.08 14.52 -25.81
C LEU A 358 16.80 15.13 -25.19
N LEU A 359 16.37 16.23 -25.79
CA LEU A 359 15.11 16.92 -25.50
C LEU A 359 13.91 16.04 -25.85
N TYR A 360 13.04 15.73 -24.87
CA TYR A 360 11.76 15.05 -25.12
C TYR A 360 10.67 15.54 -24.14
N THR A 361 9.43 15.19 -24.44
CA THR A 361 8.30 15.43 -23.53
C THR A 361 8.41 14.47 -22.36
N SER A 362 8.60 14.98 -21.14
CA SER A 362 8.66 14.19 -19.94
C SER A 362 7.26 13.99 -19.38
N ASP A 363 6.78 12.74 -19.33
CA ASP A 363 5.61 12.36 -18.55
C ASP A 363 6.05 11.76 -17.21
N ALA A 364 5.23 11.92 -16.16
CA ALA A 364 5.57 11.51 -14.80
C ALA A 364 5.83 10.01 -14.63
N ALA A 365 5.31 9.20 -15.57
CA ALA A 365 5.46 7.76 -15.54
C ALA A 365 6.82 7.26 -16.09
N ASP A 366 7.49 8.04 -16.94
CA ASP A 366 8.72 7.61 -17.61
C ASP A 366 9.99 7.79 -16.74
N ASP A 367 9.95 8.64 -15.74
CA ASP A 367 11.12 8.93 -14.87
C ASP A 367 11.38 7.81 -13.83
N LEU A 368 10.45 6.87 -13.60
CA LEU A 368 10.59 5.77 -12.66
C LEU A 368 11.27 4.52 -13.25
N THR A 369 11.49 4.47 -14.56
CA THR A 369 12.04 3.29 -15.24
C THR A 369 13.48 3.44 -15.70
N ARG A 370 14.12 4.60 -15.44
CA ARG A 370 15.52 4.87 -15.82
C ARG A 370 16.31 5.46 -14.66
N VAL A 371 16.65 4.61 -13.71
CA VAL A 371 17.76 4.80 -12.77
C VAL A 371 18.85 3.80 -13.13
#